data_8a431497621f1854e11279e9a875961d
#
_entry.id   8a431497621f1854e11279e9a875961d
#
_cell.length_a   1.000
_cell.length_b   1.000
_cell.length_c   1.000
_cell.angle_alpha   90.00
_cell.angle_beta   90.00
_cell.angle_gamma   90.00
#
_symmetry.space_group_name_H-M   'P 1'
#
loop_
_entity.id
_entity.type
_entity.pdbx_description
1 polymer ?
#
loop_
_entity_poly.entity_id
_entity_poly.type
_entity_poly.pdbx_seq_one_letter_code
_entity_poly.pdbx_strand_id
1 'polypeptide(L)'
;MKKTFNFLLAAGLFCISTVVWADNSQPTAGTELRPSQKAMQARAGWMKEMNTNLPTMKYEEVAKSATALASQTEAAGKTHPNPLGKDLTLKVSSLATATAEAAGKKDGGTAKMKLTEIKATCDECHAKIRDKK
;
A
#
# COMPACT_ATOMS: atom_id res chain seq x y z
N MET A 1 34.35 -54.97 -12.04
CA MET A 1 33.58 -56.14 -11.58
C MET A 1 32.11 -55.87 -11.76
N LYS A 2 31.48 -56.71 -12.53
CA LYS A 2 30.06 -56.69 -12.90
C LYS A 2 29.20 -57.00 -11.68
N LYS A 3 28.06 -56.33 -11.49
CA LYS A 3 26.84 -56.97 -10.97
C LYS A 3 25.61 -56.20 -11.47
N THR A 4 25.05 -56.76 -12.52
CA THR A 4 23.67 -56.60 -12.96
C THR A 4 22.75 -57.14 -11.90
N PHE A 5 21.68 -56.38 -11.58
CA PHE A 5 20.52 -56.95 -10.92
C PHE A 5 19.26 -56.51 -11.65
N ASN A 6 18.80 -57.40 -12.52
CA ASN A 6 17.45 -57.39 -13.06
C ASN A 6 16.49 -57.77 -11.96
N PHE A 7 15.40 -57.02 -11.79
CA PHE A 7 14.20 -57.59 -11.19
C PHE A 7 12.95 -57.19 -11.96
N LEU A 8 12.25 -58.23 -12.34
CA LEU A 8 11.06 -58.27 -13.18
C LEU A 8 9.81 -57.67 -12.50
N LEU A 9 8.96 -57.15 -13.40
CA LEU A 9 7.48 -57.18 -13.44
C LEU A 9 6.69 -57.49 -12.17
N ALA A 10 5.81 -56.55 -11.86
CA ALA A 10 4.46 -56.86 -11.41
C ALA A 10 3.49 -55.77 -11.91
N ALA A 11 2.64 -56.19 -12.85
CA ALA A 11 1.50 -55.44 -13.32
C ALA A 11 0.45 -55.34 -12.19
N GLY A 12 0.13 -54.15 -11.77
CA GLY A 12 -0.98 -53.87 -10.86
C GLY A 12 -1.85 -52.80 -11.47
N LEU A 13 -2.89 -53.19 -12.21
CA LEU A 13 -3.97 -52.30 -12.63
C LEU A 13 -4.72 -51.85 -11.37
N PHE A 14 -4.43 -50.63 -10.89
CA PHE A 14 -5.26 -49.98 -9.91
C PHE A 14 -6.03 -48.85 -10.63
N CYS A 15 -7.25 -49.21 -11.06
CA CYS A 15 -8.24 -48.19 -11.46
C CYS A 15 -8.61 -47.38 -10.22
N ILE A 16 -7.87 -46.28 -9.97
CA ILE A 16 -8.30 -45.27 -9.02
C ILE A 16 -9.19 -44.35 -9.80
N SER A 17 -10.50 -44.54 -9.62
CA SER A 17 -11.50 -43.56 -10.03
C SER A 17 -11.26 -42.29 -9.21
N THR A 18 -10.49 -41.36 -9.75
CA THR A 18 -10.39 -40.02 -9.20
C THR A 18 -11.74 -39.33 -9.42
N VAL A 19 -12.55 -39.28 -8.36
CA VAL A 19 -13.67 -38.38 -8.29
C VAL A 19 -13.05 -36.97 -8.30
N VAL A 20 -13.02 -36.38 -9.49
CA VAL A 20 -12.71 -34.96 -9.65
C VAL A 20 -13.88 -34.23 -9.01
N TRP A 21 -13.72 -33.84 -7.76
CA TRP A 21 -14.52 -32.78 -7.19
C TRP A 21 -14.16 -31.54 -8.02
N ALA A 22 -15.03 -31.20 -8.96
CA ALA A 22 -15.00 -29.90 -9.56
C ALA A 22 -15.27 -28.89 -8.43
N ASP A 23 -14.19 -28.42 -7.83
CA ASP A 23 -14.22 -27.24 -6.99
C ASP A 23 -14.63 -26.10 -7.92
N ASN A 24 -15.92 -25.81 -7.93
CA ASN A 24 -16.51 -24.70 -8.64
C ASN A 24 -16.26 -23.42 -7.84
N SER A 25 -15.07 -23.29 -7.29
CA SER A 25 -14.50 -22.02 -6.87
C SER A 25 -14.20 -21.24 -8.14
N GLN A 26 -15.26 -20.67 -8.75
CA GLN A 26 -15.05 -19.53 -9.61
C GLN A 26 -14.18 -18.55 -8.80
N PRO A 27 -13.02 -18.14 -9.33
CA PRO A 27 -12.36 -16.99 -8.78
C PRO A 27 -13.40 -15.88 -8.87
N THR A 28 -13.95 -15.48 -7.73
CA THR A 28 -14.69 -14.24 -7.64
C THR A 28 -13.74 -13.21 -8.23
N ALA A 29 -14.09 -12.70 -9.41
CA ALA A 29 -13.32 -11.67 -10.08
C ALA A 29 -13.10 -10.59 -9.04
N GLY A 30 -11.90 -10.55 -8.46
CA GLY A 30 -11.54 -9.59 -7.44
C GLY A 30 -11.84 -8.25 -8.05
N THR A 31 -12.79 -7.53 -7.48
CA THR A 31 -13.24 -6.24 -8.00
C THR A 31 -12.00 -5.37 -8.09
N GLU A 32 -11.50 -5.18 -9.31
CA GLU A 32 -10.28 -4.40 -9.51
C GLU A 32 -10.50 -3.02 -8.92
N LEU A 33 -9.64 -2.65 -7.97
CA LEU A 33 -9.76 -1.38 -7.27
C LEU A 33 -9.69 -0.22 -8.27
N ARG A 34 -10.62 0.70 -8.16
CA ARG A 34 -10.59 1.94 -8.95
C ARG A 34 -9.28 2.70 -8.68
N PRO A 35 -8.76 3.47 -9.65
CA PRO A 35 -7.51 4.22 -9.49
C PRO A 35 -7.47 5.06 -8.20
N SER A 36 -8.59 5.68 -7.83
CA SER A 36 -8.70 6.45 -6.58
C SER A 36 -8.56 5.59 -5.32
N GLN A 37 -9.06 4.35 -5.35
CA GLN A 37 -8.92 3.41 -4.23
C GLN A 37 -7.48 2.92 -4.11
N LYS A 38 -6.83 2.59 -5.23
CA LYS A 38 -5.39 2.24 -5.26
C LYS A 38 -4.54 3.37 -4.69
N ALA A 39 -4.81 4.62 -5.08
CA ALA A 39 -4.13 5.80 -4.56
C ALA A 39 -4.32 5.97 -3.05
N MET A 40 -5.53 5.77 -2.53
CA MET A 40 -5.79 5.86 -1.08
C MET A 40 -5.11 4.74 -0.29
N GLN A 41 -5.05 3.52 -0.84
CA GLN A 41 -4.31 2.42 -0.22
C GLN A 41 -2.80 2.72 -0.15
N ALA A 42 -2.22 3.27 -1.21
CA ALA A 42 -0.82 3.67 -1.22
C ALA A 42 -0.54 4.74 -0.15
N ARG A 43 -1.39 5.78 -0.05
CA ARG A 43 -1.27 6.81 1.00
C ARG A 43 -1.34 6.21 2.41
N ALA A 44 -2.29 5.32 2.65
CA ALA A 44 -2.42 4.64 3.94
C ALA A 44 -1.17 3.78 4.25
N GLY A 45 -0.58 3.13 3.25
CA GLY A 45 0.66 2.38 3.36
C GLY A 45 1.82 3.27 3.80
N TRP A 46 2.07 4.37 3.10
CA TRP A 46 3.14 5.32 3.44
C TRP A 46 2.94 5.96 4.82
N MET A 47 1.72 6.32 5.18
CA MET A 47 1.42 6.84 6.53
C MET A 47 1.73 5.81 7.61
N LYS A 48 1.39 4.53 7.38
CA LYS A 48 1.73 3.44 8.29
C LYS A 48 3.24 3.26 8.41
N GLU A 49 3.97 3.24 7.30
CA GLU A 49 5.43 3.11 7.27
C GLU A 49 6.11 4.25 8.04
N MET A 50 5.71 5.50 7.80
CA MET A 50 6.26 6.65 8.51
C MET A 50 6.01 6.57 10.02
N ASN A 51 4.79 6.23 10.43
CA ASN A 51 4.47 6.08 11.86
C ASN A 51 5.18 4.92 12.53
N THR A 52 5.53 3.86 11.79
CA THR A 52 6.29 2.70 12.31
C THR A 52 7.79 3.00 12.40
N ASN A 53 8.33 3.70 11.40
CA ASN A 53 9.77 3.93 11.25
C ASN A 53 10.27 5.13 12.07
N LEU A 54 9.42 6.15 12.29
CA LEU A 54 9.83 7.35 13.02
C LEU A 54 10.23 7.09 14.47
N PRO A 55 9.49 6.30 15.29
CA PRO A 55 9.90 5.99 16.65
C PRO A 55 11.20 5.16 16.74
N THR A 56 11.52 4.43 15.68
CA THR A 56 12.74 3.62 15.58
C THR A 56 13.91 4.38 14.94
N MET A 57 13.77 5.71 14.75
CA MET A 57 14.76 6.60 14.15
C MET A 57 15.24 6.20 12.76
N LYS A 58 14.44 5.45 12.01
CA LYS A 58 14.69 5.08 10.61
C LYS A 58 14.33 6.25 9.69
N TYR A 59 15.04 7.34 9.84
CA TYR A 59 14.73 8.60 9.16
C TYR A 59 14.79 8.53 7.65
N GLU A 60 15.66 7.71 7.09
CA GLU A 60 15.76 7.50 5.64
C GLU A 60 14.46 6.89 5.08
N GLU A 61 13.93 5.86 5.75
CA GLU A 61 12.67 5.23 5.38
C GLU A 61 11.49 6.21 5.53
N VAL A 62 11.49 7.02 6.58
CA VAL A 62 10.49 8.09 6.77
C VAL A 62 10.56 9.10 5.62
N ALA A 63 11.75 9.58 5.27
CA ALA A 63 11.93 10.53 4.18
C ALA A 63 11.48 9.96 2.83
N LYS A 64 11.79 8.70 2.56
CA LYS A 64 11.38 7.99 1.34
C LYS A 64 9.86 7.90 1.21
N SER A 65 9.17 7.44 2.26
CA SER A 65 7.70 7.32 2.27
C SER A 65 7.03 8.70 2.21
N ALA A 66 7.59 9.71 2.87
CA ALA A 66 7.10 11.09 2.83
C ALA A 66 7.24 11.70 1.43
N THR A 67 8.36 11.48 0.75
CA THR A 67 8.57 11.93 -0.63
C THR A 67 7.61 11.28 -1.60
N ALA A 68 7.36 9.98 -1.46
CA ALA A 68 6.38 9.25 -2.27
C ALA A 68 4.95 9.80 -2.07
N LEU A 69 4.57 10.05 -0.82
CA LEU A 69 3.28 10.67 -0.48
C LEU A 69 3.17 12.08 -1.08
N ALA A 70 4.21 12.91 -0.95
CA ALA A 70 4.23 14.27 -1.49
C ALA A 70 4.02 14.28 -3.00
N SER A 71 4.80 13.48 -3.74
CA SER A 71 4.72 13.40 -5.20
C SER A 71 3.33 12.93 -5.68
N GLN A 72 2.80 11.88 -5.06
CA GLN A 72 1.50 11.33 -5.44
C GLN A 72 0.36 12.31 -5.13
N THR A 73 0.41 13.01 -4.00
CA THR A 73 -0.63 13.98 -3.62
C THR A 73 -0.52 15.28 -4.41
N GLU A 74 0.66 15.70 -4.83
CA GLU A 74 0.85 16.82 -5.74
C GLU A 74 0.17 16.52 -7.09
N ALA A 75 0.47 15.38 -7.69
CA ALA A 75 -0.12 14.98 -8.97
C ALA A 75 -1.65 14.88 -8.87
N ALA A 76 -2.15 14.23 -7.81
CA ALA A 76 -3.59 14.09 -7.59
C ALA A 76 -4.28 15.44 -7.31
N GLY A 77 -3.64 16.35 -6.57
CA GLY A 77 -4.19 17.66 -6.28
C GLY A 77 -4.33 18.54 -7.53
N LYS A 78 -3.35 18.50 -8.43
CA LYS A 78 -3.39 19.25 -9.69
C LYS A 78 -4.59 18.89 -10.58
N THR A 79 -5.05 17.66 -10.53
CA THR A 79 -6.14 17.14 -11.36
C THR A 79 -7.45 16.95 -10.60
N HIS A 80 -7.51 17.33 -9.32
CA HIS A 80 -8.69 17.08 -8.50
C HIS A 80 -9.88 17.95 -8.95
N PRO A 81 -11.06 17.35 -9.26
CA PRO A 81 -12.20 18.09 -9.80
C PRO A 81 -12.88 19.03 -8.79
N ASN A 82 -12.80 18.71 -7.50
CA ASN A 82 -13.38 19.52 -6.44
C ASN A 82 -12.34 20.51 -5.90
N PRO A 83 -12.60 21.84 -5.89
CA PRO A 83 -11.64 22.86 -5.41
C PRO A 83 -11.14 22.61 -3.99
N LEU A 84 -12.03 22.29 -3.04
CA LEU A 84 -11.65 21.98 -1.67
C LEU A 84 -10.79 20.72 -1.60
N GLY A 85 -11.13 19.71 -2.39
CA GLY A 85 -10.34 18.48 -2.50
C GLY A 85 -8.94 18.72 -3.07
N LYS A 86 -8.85 19.63 -4.05
CA LYS A 86 -7.58 20.13 -4.59
C LYS A 86 -6.73 20.75 -3.49
N ASP A 87 -7.28 21.73 -2.78
CA ASP A 87 -6.54 22.48 -1.75
C ASP A 87 -6.06 21.57 -0.62
N LEU A 88 -6.93 20.69 -0.11
CA LEU A 88 -6.57 19.75 0.95
C LEU A 88 -5.52 18.71 0.47
N THR A 89 -5.62 18.24 -0.77
CA THR A 89 -4.65 17.28 -1.32
C THR A 89 -3.28 17.94 -1.53
N LEU A 90 -3.23 19.18 -2.02
CA LEU A 90 -1.99 19.94 -2.15
C LEU A 90 -1.38 20.32 -0.79
N LYS A 91 -2.22 20.59 0.22
CA LYS A 91 -1.77 20.77 1.60
C LYS A 91 -1.08 19.51 2.14
N VAL A 92 -1.63 18.34 1.89
CA VAL A 92 -0.96 17.07 2.25
C VAL A 92 0.39 16.94 1.56
N SER A 93 0.50 17.32 0.27
CA SER A 93 1.77 17.30 -0.45
C SER A 93 2.82 18.20 0.22
N SER A 94 2.46 19.43 0.56
CA SER A 94 3.36 20.36 1.25
C SER A 94 3.80 19.84 2.62
N LEU A 95 2.88 19.28 3.41
CA LEU A 95 3.19 18.70 4.72
C LEU A 95 4.08 17.47 4.60
N ALA A 96 3.87 16.64 3.59
CA ALA A 96 4.70 15.46 3.33
C ALA A 96 6.12 15.86 2.90
N THR A 97 6.27 16.91 2.08
CA THR A 97 7.59 17.48 1.75
C THR A 97 8.31 17.96 3.02
N ALA A 98 7.63 18.71 3.88
CA ALA A 98 8.20 19.16 5.15
C ALA A 98 8.56 17.99 6.08
N THR A 99 7.79 16.89 6.05
CA THR A 99 8.11 15.66 6.79
C THR A 99 9.41 15.02 6.26
N ALA A 100 9.57 14.94 4.94
CA ALA A 100 10.78 14.41 4.32
C ALA A 100 12.02 15.24 4.67
N GLU A 101 11.90 16.57 4.66
CA GLU A 101 12.99 17.48 5.03
C GLU A 101 13.38 17.34 6.51
N ALA A 102 12.39 17.28 7.41
CA ALA A 102 12.62 17.07 8.85
C ALA A 102 13.31 15.72 9.10
N ALA A 103 12.86 14.65 8.43
CA ALA A 103 13.49 13.34 8.52
C ALA A 103 14.94 13.36 7.98
N GLY A 104 15.19 14.06 6.86
CA GLY A 104 16.54 14.23 6.33
C GLY A 104 17.48 14.95 7.30
N LYS A 105 16.96 15.85 8.12
CA LYS A 105 17.68 16.55 9.22
C LYS A 105 17.70 15.73 10.52
N LYS A 106 17.12 14.55 10.54
CA LYS A 106 16.93 13.69 11.72
C LYS A 106 16.14 14.37 12.85
N ASP A 107 15.30 15.34 12.50
CA ASP A 107 14.38 16.01 13.40
C ASP A 107 13.07 15.23 13.53
N GLY A 108 13.10 14.24 14.42
CA GLY A 108 11.94 13.39 14.70
C GLY A 108 10.76 14.13 15.30
N GLY A 109 11.01 15.21 16.05
CA GLY A 109 9.97 16.03 16.66
C GLY A 109 9.13 16.75 15.60
N THR A 110 9.79 17.49 14.70
CA THR A 110 9.13 18.15 13.59
C THR A 110 8.46 17.16 12.64
N ALA A 111 9.12 16.05 12.31
CA ALA A 111 8.52 15.02 11.48
C ALA A 111 7.22 14.46 12.08
N LYS A 112 7.19 14.20 13.38
CA LYS A 112 5.99 13.74 14.10
C LYS A 112 4.85 14.75 14.06
N MET A 113 5.16 16.02 14.28
CA MET A 113 4.14 17.10 14.17
C MET A 113 3.53 17.11 12.77
N LYS A 114 4.36 17.09 11.73
CA LYS A 114 3.88 17.12 10.35
C LYS A 114 3.05 15.89 9.99
N LEU A 115 3.40 14.71 10.47
CA LEU A 115 2.57 13.50 10.31
C LEU A 115 1.19 13.64 10.96
N THR A 116 1.11 14.27 12.12
CA THR A 116 -0.16 14.56 12.79
C THR A 116 -1.01 15.52 11.96
N GLU A 117 -0.41 16.56 11.39
CA GLU A 117 -1.08 17.51 10.51
C GLU A 117 -1.57 16.86 9.21
N ILE A 118 -0.78 15.96 8.62
CA ILE A 118 -1.17 15.17 7.44
C ILE A 118 -2.43 14.37 7.76
N LYS A 119 -2.41 13.63 8.88
CA LYS A 119 -3.57 12.82 9.31
C LYS A 119 -4.82 13.68 9.46
N ALA A 120 -4.73 14.80 10.17
CA ALA A 120 -5.84 15.72 10.37
C ALA A 120 -6.39 16.25 9.02
N THR A 121 -5.51 16.57 8.07
CA THR A 121 -5.91 17.06 6.74
C THR A 121 -6.59 15.94 5.92
N CYS A 122 -6.13 14.71 6.04
CA CYS A 122 -6.78 13.56 5.40
C CYS A 122 -8.18 13.31 5.99
N ASP A 123 -8.32 13.37 7.31
CA ASP A 123 -9.60 13.20 8.01
C ASP A 123 -10.58 14.32 7.61
N GLU A 124 -10.12 15.55 7.52
CA GLU A 124 -10.91 16.69 7.06
C GLU A 124 -11.40 16.50 5.62
N CYS A 125 -10.55 16.06 4.72
CA CYS A 125 -10.91 15.78 3.33
C CYS A 125 -11.99 14.69 3.25
N HIS A 126 -11.82 13.61 4.01
CA HIS A 126 -12.80 12.53 4.03
C HIS A 126 -14.15 13.00 4.57
N ALA A 127 -14.17 13.72 5.68
CA ALA A 127 -15.40 14.23 6.27
C ALA A 127 -16.16 15.23 5.36
N LYS A 128 -15.42 16.09 4.65
CA LYS A 128 -16.03 17.16 3.85
C LYS A 128 -16.39 16.73 2.41
N ILE A 129 -15.71 15.72 1.87
CA ILE A 129 -15.82 15.36 0.45
C ILE A 129 -16.34 13.94 0.25
N ARG A 130 -15.73 12.94 0.90
CA ARG A 130 -16.09 11.53 0.71
C ARG A 130 -17.40 11.16 1.39
N ASP A 131 -17.57 11.62 2.63
CA ASP A 131 -18.64 11.15 3.52
C ASP A 131 -19.93 11.98 3.38
N LYS A 132 -19.94 13.00 2.52
CA LYS A 132 -21.17 13.68 2.11
C LYS A 132 -21.91 12.81 1.09
N LYS A 133 -22.91 12.09 1.56
CA LYS A 133 -23.98 11.47 0.75
C LYS A 133 -25.18 12.38 0.70
#